data_d5d7d9f09599e45f3ba81ef700aea773
#
_entry.id   d5d7d9f09599e45f3ba81ef700aea773
#
_cell.length_a   1.000
_cell.length_b   1.000
_cell.length_c   1.000
_cell.angle_alpha   90.00
_cell.angle_beta   90.00
_cell.angle_gamma   90.00
#
_symmetry.space_group_name_H-M   'P 1'
#
loop_
_entity.id
_entity.type
_entity.pdbx_description
1 polymer ?
#
loop_
_entity_poly.entity_id
_entity_poly.type
_entity_poly.pdbx_seq_one_letter_code
_entity_poly.pdbx_strand_id
1 'polypeptide(L)'
;MLKEAILSVSPYLAIPLFLVGLVLIVKGGDFFVDAATWIAEVSGIPKILVGATVVSFATTLPELLVSLIAAGNGDTSMAIGNAVGSVTANLGLIFAILMVACPGRTDRKDFMLKALLMLSSALVLVVFGFFGELSWGGSVLLIVIYVAFMFFNVKDAKAAMLKGDEHGEKEEKPVANKKTVTVNIVKFVVGAAMTAFGAIFLVDNGEIIAADLMHIPVPIVSAIFIAIGTSLPELVTAITAIIKKQGALSVGNIIGANIIDLSVILPLCSLIGGKAVLFIAQNIYLDLPVCLCISAIILVPTLISQKISRWQGILSLCVYAAYISVMCTVFIRF
;
A
#
# COMPACT_ATOMS: atom_id res chain seq x y z
N MET A 1 -13.17 24.31 -3.50
CA MET A 1 -13.54 24.71 -4.88
C MET A 1 -14.22 23.57 -5.66
N LEU A 2 -13.55 22.41 -5.92
CA LEU A 2 -14.18 21.31 -6.67
C LEU A 2 -15.39 20.73 -5.91
N LYS A 3 -15.24 20.44 -4.62
CA LYS A 3 -16.31 19.95 -3.73
C LYS A 3 -17.53 20.87 -3.72
N GLU A 4 -17.33 22.18 -3.56
CA GLU A 4 -18.41 23.18 -3.57
C GLU A 4 -19.11 23.26 -4.94
N ALA A 5 -18.35 23.18 -6.02
CA ALA A 5 -18.90 23.16 -7.37
C ALA A 5 -19.76 21.91 -7.62
N ILE A 6 -19.35 20.75 -7.14
CA ILE A 6 -20.11 19.50 -7.25
C ILE A 6 -21.41 19.60 -6.44
N LEU A 7 -21.33 20.04 -5.18
CA LEU A 7 -22.49 20.19 -4.30
C LEU A 7 -23.50 21.22 -4.83
N SER A 8 -23.03 22.28 -5.50
CA SER A 8 -23.91 23.31 -6.10
C SER A 8 -24.71 22.80 -7.31
N VAL A 9 -24.21 21.76 -8.01
CA VAL A 9 -24.90 21.17 -9.17
C VAL A 9 -25.72 19.95 -8.76
N SER A 10 -25.07 18.94 -8.21
CA SER A 10 -25.69 17.73 -7.67
C SER A 10 -24.66 16.86 -6.96
N PRO A 11 -24.89 16.41 -5.72
CA PRO A 11 -23.98 15.50 -5.02
C PRO A 11 -23.82 14.15 -5.73
N TYR A 12 -24.78 13.74 -6.58
CA TYR A 12 -24.69 12.48 -7.35
C TYR A 12 -23.57 12.51 -8.40
N LEU A 13 -23.06 13.69 -8.81
CA LEU A 13 -21.90 13.81 -9.68
C LEU A 13 -20.60 13.28 -9.04
N ALA A 14 -20.58 13.19 -7.71
CA ALA A 14 -19.44 12.61 -7.00
C ALA A 14 -19.19 11.15 -7.38
N ILE A 15 -20.24 10.35 -7.67
CA ILE A 15 -20.09 8.92 -8.02
C ILE A 15 -19.28 8.74 -9.32
N PRO A 16 -19.68 9.33 -10.49
CA PRO A 16 -18.89 9.17 -11.71
C PRO A 16 -17.50 9.79 -11.59
N LEU A 17 -17.33 10.91 -10.86
CA LEU A 17 -16.00 11.51 -10.64
C LEU A 17 -15.10 10.65 -9.76
N PHE A 18 -15.64 9.99 -8.75
CA PHE A 18 -14.91 8.99 -7.96
C PHE A 18 -14.42 7.82 -8.84
N LEU A 19 -15.29 7.30 -9.71
CA LEU A 19 -14.92 6.24 -10.66
C LEU A 19 -13.86 6.70 -11.66
N VAL A 20 -13.95 7.95 -12.14
CA VAL A 20 -12.89 8.55 -12.97
C VAL A 20 -11.58 8.62 -12.18
N GLY A 21 -11.62 9.03 -10.91
CA GLY A 21 -10.46 9.02 -10.01
C GLY A 21 -9.81 7.64 -9.92
N LEU A 22 -10.61 6.58 -9.72
CA LEU A 22 -10.12 5.19 -9.71
C LEU A 22 -9.42 4.81 -11.03
N VAL A 23 -10.04 5.12 -12.17
CA VAL A 23 -9.44 4.83 -13.48
C VAL A 23 -8.13 5.59 -13.68
N LEU A 24 -8.06 6.86 -13.25
CA LEU A 24 -6.85 7.67 -13.33
C LEU A 24 -5.73 7.09 -12.45
N ILE A 25 -6.04 6.65 -11.23
CA ILE A 25 -5.05 6.00 -10.34
C ILE A 25 -4.52 4.73 -10.96
N VAL A 26 -5.40 3.82 -11.41
CA VAL A 26 -4.97 2.53 -11.98
C VAL A 26 -4.13 2.74 -13.23
N LYS A 27 -4.60 3.55 -14.18
CA LYS A 27 -3.85 3.79 -15.43
C LYS A 27 -2.61 4.66 -15.22
N GLY A 28 -2.69 5.64 -14.34
CA GLY A 28 -1.55 6.45 -13.94
C GLY A 28 -0.47 5.63 -13.25
N GLY A 29 -0.89 4.76 -12.33
CA GLY A 29 -0.03 3.81 -11.65
C GLY A 29 0.68 2.86 -12.62
N ASP A 30 -0.05 2.24 -13.57
CA ASP A 30 0.54 1.38 -14.61
C ASP A 30 1.65 2.12 -15.39
N PHE A 31 1.37 3.35 -15.85
CA PHE A 31 2.35 4.14 -16.60
C PHE A 31 3.57 4.52 -15.75
N PHE A 32 3.33 4.89 -14.49
CA PHE A 32 4.38 5.27 -13.56
C PHE A 32 5.29 4.08 -13.21
N VAL A 33 4.69 2.91 -12.88
CA VAL A 33 5.43 1.67 -12.54
C VAL A 33 6.27 1.21 -13.72
N ASP A 34 5.67 1.13 -14.92
CA ASP A 34 6.40 0.73 -16.14
C ASP A 34 7.63 1.62 -16.38
N ALA A 35 7.42 2.94 -16.29
CA ALA A 35 8.49 3.90 -16.54
C ALA A 35 9.55 3.89 -15.44
N ALA A 36 9.15 3.83 -14.15
CA ALA A 36 10.06 3.78 -13.02
C ALA A 36 10.93 2.51 -13.07
N THR A 37 10.33 1.35 -13.40
CA THR A 37 11.03 0.08 -13.58
C THR A 37 12.04 0.17 -14.71
N TRP A 38 11.64 0.69 -15.87
CA TRP A 38 12.55 0.86 -17.01
C TRP A 38 13.73 1.81 -16.69
N ILE A 39 13.44 2.96 -16.03
CA ILE A 39 14.49 3.92 -15.63
C ILE A 39 15.49 3.24 -14.67
N ALA A 40 15.00 2.46 -13.72
CA ALA A 40 15.85 1.75 -12.76
C ALA A 40 16.72 0.69 -13.46
N GLU A 41 16.17 -0.10 -14.38
CA GLU A 41 16.89 -1.12 -15.14
C GLU A 41 17.98 -0.49 -16.03
N VAL A 42 17.66 0.57 -16.76
CA VAL A 42 18.64 1.30 -17.60
C VAL A 42 19.75 1.92 -16.75
N SER A 43 19.43 2.39 -15.55
CA SER A 43 20.40 2.93 -14.59
C SER A 43 21.35 1.86 -14.02
N GLY A 44 21.11 0.58 -14.32
CA GLY A 44 21.94 -0.53 -13.88
C GLY A 44 21.61 -1.02 -12.46
N ILE A 45 20.43 -0.66 -11.96
CA ILE A 45 19.91 -1.19 -10.70
C ILE A 45 19.41 -2.63 -10.98
N PRO A 46 19.80 -3.64 -10.18
CA PRO A 46 19.36 -5.01 -10.40
C PRO A 46 17.84 -5.17 -10.31
N LYS A 47 17.28 -6.06 -11.15
CA LYS A 47 15.84 -6.33 -11.18
C LYS A 47 15.25 -6.71 -9.82
N ILE A 48 16.00 -7.50 -9.04
CA ILE A 48 15.55 -7.89 -7.68
C ILE A 48 15.42 -6.69 -6.74
N LEU A 49 16.32 -5.70 -6.87
CA LEU A 49 16.26 -4.45 -6.12
C LEU A 49 15.14 -3.55 -6.64
N VAL A 50 15.01 -3.46 -7.98
CA VAL A 50 13.92 -2.71 -8.62
C VAL A 50 12.56 -3.20 -8.12
N GLY A 51 12.32 -4.52 -8.12
CA GLY A 51 11.07 -5.11 -7.64
C GLY A 51 10.77 -4.81 -6.18
N ALA A 52 11.76 -5.00 -5.29
CA ALA A 52 11.57 -4.86 -3.85
C ALA A 52 11.54 -3.40 -3.35
N THR A 53 11.95 -2.42 -4.17
CA THR A 53 12.01 -1.01 -3.77
C THR A 53 11.25 -0.09 -4.72
N VAL A 54 11.66 -0.02 -5.99
CA VAL A 54 11.08 0.92 -6.96
C VAL A 54 9.64 0.54 -7.29
N VAL A 55 9.37 -0.75 -7.53
CA VAL A 55 8.00 -1.22 -7.84
C VAL A 55 7.11 -1.06 -6.62
N SER A 56 7.55 -1.49 -5.42
CA SER A 56 6.76 -1.32 -4.19
C SER A 56 6.45 0.16 -3.92
N PHE A 57 7.42 1.07 -4.05
CA PHE A 57 7.19 2.50 -3.89
C PHE A 57 6.23 3.05 -4.95
N ALA A 58 6.38 2.59 -6.20
CA ALA A 58 5.55 3.05 -7.31
C ALA A 58 4.10 2.57 -7.20
N THR A 59 3.87 1.33 -6.74
CA THR A 59 2.50 0.82 -6.52
C THR A 59 1.84 1.46 -5.31
N THR A 60 2.60 1.83 -4.27
CA THR A 60 2.10 2.53 -3.07
C THR A 60 1.94 4.05 -3.26
N LEU A 61 2.28 4.58 -4.43
CA LEU A 61 2.13 6.02 -4.72
C LEU A 61 0.67 6.51 -4.61
N PRO A 62 -0.36 5.76 -5.06
CA PRO A 62 -1.75 6.12 -4.86
C PRO A 62 -2.12 6.30 -3.39
N GLU A 63 -1.79 5.32 -2.55
CA GLU A 63 -2.04 5.35 -1.11
C GLU A 63 -1.37 6.55 -0.45
N LEU A 64 -0.11 6.80 -0.82
CA LEU A 64 0.67 7.93 -0.33
C LEU A 64 -0.01 9.25 -0.68
N LEU A 65 -0.36 9.47 -1.94
CA LEU A 65 -0.96 10.72 -2.38
C LEU A 65 -2.34 10.95 -1.78
N VAL A 66 -3.20 9.93 -1.75
CA VAL A 66 -4.53 10.01 -1.12
C VAL A 66 -4.40 10.40 0.36
N SER A 67 -3.54 9.69 1.11
CA SER A 67 -3.36 9.96 2.54
C SER A 67 -2.77 11.35 2.81
N LEU A 68 -1.79 11.80 2.00
CA LEU A 68 -1.17 13.12 2.16
C LEU A 68 -2.16 14.25 1.82
N ILE A 69 -2.99 14.09 0.78
CA ILE A 69 -4.02 15.06 0.41
C ILE A 69 -5.08 15.14 1.52
N ALA A 70 -5.55 13.99 2.02
CA ALA A 70 -6.50 13.94 3.12
C ALA A 70 -5.94 14.63 4.38
N ALA A 71 -4.71 14.32 4.77
CA ALA A 71 -4.04 14.96 5.91
C ALA A 71 -3.84 16.48 5.71
N GLY A 72 -3.48 16.90 4.48
CA GLY A 72 -3.35 18.30 4.10
C GLY A 72 -4.69 19.06 4.18
N ASN A 73 -5.80 18.39 3.90
CA ASN A 73 -7.16 18.92 4.07
C ASN A 73 -7.63 18.91 5.54
N GLY A 74 -6.83 18.37 6.45
CA GLY A 74 -7.14 18.27 7.88
C GLY A 74 -7.88 16.99 8.29
N ASP A 75 -8.18 16.08 7.34
CA ASP A 75 -8.83 14.80 7.61
C ASP A 75 -7.81 13.68 7.84
N THR A 76 -7.26 13.66 9.05
CA THR A 76 -6.31 12.62 9.48
C THR A 76 -6.99 11.24 9.62
N SER A 77 -8.30 11.20 9.88
CA SER A 77 -9.04 9.94 10.01
C SER A 77 -9.16 9.21 8.67
N MET A 78 -9.35 9.96 7.58
CA MET A 78 -9.33 9.44 6.22
C MET A 78 -7.93 8.93 5.83
N ALA A 79 -6.87 9.67 6.20
CA ALA A 79 -5.50 9.25 5.94
C ALA A 79 -5.15 7.94 6.65
N ILE A 80 -5.53 7.78 7.92
CA ILE A 80 -5.35 6.53 8.68
C ILE A 80 -6.16 5.40 8.05
N GLY A 81 -7.45 5.65 7.78
CA GLY A 81 -8.35 4.67 7.16
C GLY A 81 -7.79 4.15 5.84
N ASN A 82 -7.26 5.03 4.98
CA ASN A 82 -6.61 4.62 3.74
C ASN A 82 -5.34 3.80 4.00
N ALA A 83 -4.37 4.30 4.78
CA ALA A 83 -3.10 3.61 4.99
C ALA A 83 -3.26 2.25 5.70
N VAL A 84 -3.98 2.20 6.83
CA VAL A 84 -4.20 0.96 7.59
C VAL A 84 -5.17 0.03 6.86
N GLY A 85 -6.19 0.59 6.20
CA GLY A 85 -7.14 -0.15 5.37
C GLY A 85 -6.46 -0.84 4.18
N SER A 86 -5.54 -0.15 3.49
CA SER A 86 -4.75 -0.72 2.39
C SER A 86 -3.92 -1.90 2.85
N VAL A 87 -3.21 -1.80 3.99
CA VAL A 87 -2.46 -2.94 4.56
C VAL A 87 -3.40 -4.10 4.89
N THR A 88 -4.56 -3.79 5.49
CA THR A 88 -5.54 -4.81 5.86
C THR A 88 -6.13 -5.50 4.62
N ALA A 89 -6.42 -4.73 3.55
CA ALA A 89 -6.88 -5.26 2.27
C ALA A 89 -5.77 -6.03 1.53
N ASN A 90 -4.56 -5.49 1.48
CA ASN A 90 -3.41 -6.13 0.83
C ASN A 90 -3.11 -7.50 1.45
N LEU A 91 -3.17 -7.63 2.76
CA LEU A 91 -2.94 -8.89 3.46
C LEU A 91 -4.19 -9.77 3.52
N GLY A 92 -5.32 -9.20 3.95
CA GLY A 92 -6.55 -9.93 4.23
C GLY A 92 -7.29 -10.38 2.97
N LEU A 93 -7.11 -9.67 1.85
CA LEU A 93 -7.74 -10.00 0.58
C LEU A 93 -6.70 -10.43 -0.47
N ILE A 94 -5.79 -9.53 -0.87
CA ILE A 94 -4.91 -9.74 -2.02
C ILE A 94 -3.90 -10.87 -1.75
N PHE A 95 -3.14 -10.77 -0.67
CA PHE A 95 -2.16 -11.77 -0.32
C PHE A 95 -2.80 -13.09 0.13
N ALA A 96 -3.94 -13.01 0.78
CA ALA A 96 -4.73 -14.18 1.14
C ALA A 96 -5.17 -14.99 -0.09
N ILE A 97 -5.65 -14.34 -1.16
CA ILE A 97 -5.97 -14.99 -2.45
C ILE A 97 -4.70 -15.62 -3.04
N LEU A 98 -3.56 -14.91 -3.04
CA LEU A 98 -2.28 -15.45 -3.50
C LEU A 98 -1.89 -16.72 -2.73
N MET A 99 -2.02 -16.74 -1.40
CA MET A 99 -1.71 -17.89 -0.56
C MET A 99 -2.59 -19.11 -0.84
N VAL A 100 -3.87 -18.87 -1.14
CA VAL A 100 -4.81 -19.94 -1.51
C VAL A 100 -4.49 -20.50 -2.90
N ALA A 101 -4.21 -19.62 -3.87
CA ALA A 101 -3.94 -20.00 -5.25
C ALA A 101 -2.55 -20.65 -5.41
N CYS A 102 -1.52 -20.08 -4.81
CA CYS A 102 -0.11 -20.45 -4.99
C CYS A 102 0.60 -20.69 -3.64
N PRO A 103 0.23 -21.73 -2.88
CA PRO A 103 0.98 -22.09 -1.68
C PRO A 103 2.40 -22.52 -2.08
N GLY A 104 3.39 -22.19 -1.23
CA GLY A 104 4.78 -22.45 -1.58
C GLY A 104 5.72 -22.39 -0.39
N ARG A 105 7.02 -22.55 -0.67
CA ARG A 105 8.09 -22.30 0.31
C ARG A 105 8.66 -20.90 0.08
N THR A 106 9.05 -20.26 1.17
CA THR A 106 9.76 -18.98 1.14
C THR A 106 11.13 -19.14 1.76
N ASP A 107 12.12 -18.42 1.27
CA ASP A 107 13.45 -18.43 1.88
C ASP A 107 13.38 -17.68 3.22
N ARG A 108 13.87 -18.34 4.27
CA ARG A 108 13.85 -17.80 5.62
C ARG A 108 14.65 -16.50 5.73
N LYS A 109 15.80 -16.43 5.06
CA LYS A 109 16.68 -15.27 5.19
C LYS A 109 16.04 -14.02 4.59
N ASP A 110 15.48 -14.15 3.40
CA ASP A 110 14.88 -13.03 2.67
C ASP A 110 13.54 -12.57 3.28
N PHE A 111 12.80 -13.51 3.88
CA PHE A 111 11.47 -13.25 4.41
C PHE A 111 11.48 -12.76 5.87
N MET A 112 12.38 -13.33 6.72
CA MET A 112 12.35 -13.13 8.17
C MET A 112 12.45 -11.65 8.56
N LEU A 113 13.43 -10.96 8.04
CA LEU A 113 13.65 -9.57 8.41
C LEU A 113 12.50 -8.66 7.97
N LYS A 114 12.03 -8.84 6.73
CA LYS A 114 10.91 -8.06 6.17
C LYS A 114 9.64 -8.27 6.98
N ALA A 115 9.34 -9.53 7.32
CA ALA A 115 8.19 -9.88 8.14
C ALA A 115 8.27 -9.30 9.56
N LEU A 116 9.45 -9.35 10.19
CA LEU A 116 9.66 -8.77 11.52
C LEU A 116 9.52 -7.25 11.51
N LEU A 117 10.08 -6.56 10.53
CA LEU A 117 9.96 -5.10 10.40
C LEU A 117 8.51 -4.68 10.15
N MET A 118 7.78 -5.42 9.31
CA MET A 118 6.36 -5.17 9.09
C MET A 118 5.52 -5.37 10.35
N LEU A 119 5.71 -6.48 11.07
CA LEU A 119 5.04 -6.73 12.34
C LEU A 119 5.38 -5.67 13.39
N SER A 120 6.66 -5.23 13.42
CA SER A 120 7.09 -4.16 14.32
C SER A 120 6.39 -2.84 14.00
N SER A 121 6.22 -2.50 12.71
CA SER A 121 5.49 -1.29 12.31
C SER A 121 4.01 -1.34 12.73
N ALA A 122 3.35 -2.48 12.50
CA ALA A 122 1.96 -2.67 12.93
C ALA A 122 1.84 -2.61 14.46
N LEU A 123 2.78 -3.22 15.19
CA LEU A 123 2.79 -3.18 16.66
C LEU A 123 3.01 -1.75 17.19
N VAL A 124 3.92 -0.99 16.60
CA VAL A 124 4.14 0.42 16.97
C VAL A 124 2.85 1.20 16.82
N LEU A 125 2.14 1.06 15.69
CA LEU A 125 0.87 1.74 15.48
C LEU A 125 -0.20 1.33 16.48
N VAL A 126 -0.31 0.05 16.83
CA VAL A 126 -1.24 -0.42 17.87
C VAL A 126 -0.89 0.19 19.23
N VAL A 127 0.39 0.21 19.61
CA VAL A 127 0.84 0.81 20.88
C VAL A 127 0.51 2.29 20.94
N PHE A 128 0.82 3.06 19.89
CA PHE A 128 0.48 4.49 19.83
C PHE A 128 -1.04 4.71 19.70
N GLY A 129 -1.77 3.77 19.08
CA GLY A 129 -3.23 3.77 19.06
C GLY A 129 -3.83 3.80 20.47
N PHE A 130 -3.30 3.02 21.43
CA PHE A 130 -3.74 3.05 22.83
C PHE A 130 -3.46 4.38 23.53
N PHE A 131 -2.48 5.17 23.06
CA PHE A 131 -2.26 6.54 23.54
C PHE A 131 -3.16 7.58 22.85
N GLY A 132 -3.93 7.17 21.84
CA GLY A 132 -4.87 8.03 21.10
C GLY A 132 -4.24 8.85 19.98
N GLU A 133 -2.90 8.86 19.84
CA GLU A 133 -2.21 9.63 18.81
C GLU A 133 -0.88 8.99 18.39
N LEU A 134 -0.52 9.15 17.13
CA LEU A 134 0.84 8.90 16.65
C LEU A 134 1.69 10.17 16.92
N SER A 135 2.39 10.15 18.03
CA SER A 135 3.30 11.24 18.40
C SER A 135 4.50 11.34 17.46
N TRP A 136 5.24 12.45 17.54
CA TRP A 136 6.50 12.63 16.80
C TRP A 136 7.52 11.50 17.09
N GLY A 137 7.59 11.02 18.33
CA GLY A 137 8.44 9.88 18.70
C GLY A 137 8.04 8.59 17.99
N GLY A 138 6.74 8.32 17.90
CA GLY A 138 6.20 7.19 17.12
C GLY A 138 6.50 7.31 15.63
N SER A 139 6.33 8.50 15.07
CA SER A 139 6.64 8.78 13.67
C SER A 139 8.12 8.56 13.35
N VAL A 140 9.03 9.05 14.21
CA VAL A 140 10.47 8.82 14.06
C VAL A 140 10.80 7.33 14.15
N LEU A 141 10.20 6.59 15.08
CA LEU A 141 10.42 5.15 15.22
C LEU A 141 9.99 4.39 13.97
N LEU A 142 8.83 4.72 13.38
CA LEU A 142 8.37 4.13 12.12
C LEU A 142 9.32 4.43 10.96
N ILE A 143 9.80 5.66 10.82
CA ILE A 143 10.79 6.01 9.80
C ILE A 143 12.10 5.24 10.00
N VAL A 144 12.56 5.04 11.24
CA VAL A 144 13.74 4.21 11.53
C VAL A 144 13.53 2.77 11.07
N ILE A 145 12.34 2.19 11.29
CA ILE A 145 11.99 0.85 10.79
C ILE A 145 12.06 0.82 9.25
N TYR A 146 11.52 1.83 8.57
CA TYR A 146 11.59 1.93 7.11
C TYR A 146 13.03 2.06 6.60
N VAL A 147 13.84 2.90 7.23
CA VAL A 147 15.27 3.06 6.87
C VAL A 147 16.02 1.74 7.07
N ALA A 148 15.75 1.01 8.15
CA ALA A 148 16.31 -0.32 8.36
C ALA A 148 15.87 -1.29 7.24
N PHE A 149 14.57 -1.30 6.88
CA PHE A 149 14.05 -2.10 5.77
C PHE A 149 14.79 -1.81 4.46
N MET A 150 14.95 -0.53 4.10
CA MET A 150 15.66 -0.11 2.90
C MET A 150 17.15 -0.51 2.93
N PHE A 151 17.81 -0.31 4.06
CA PHE A 151 19.22 -0.68 4.23
C PHE A 151 19.45 -2.18 3.98
N PHE A 152 18.62 -3.04 4.56
CA PHE A 152 18.75 -4.47 4.39
C PHE A 152 18.40 -4.93 2.96
N ASN A 153 17.35 -4.36 2.34
CA ASN A 153 17.05 -4.67 0.94
C ASN A 153 18.20 -4.31 0.00
N VAL A 154 18.81 -3.13 0.18
CA VAL A 154 19.98 -2.71 -0.62
C VAL A 154 21.18 -3.62 -0.37
N LYS A 155 21.42 -4.02 0.87
CA LYS A 155 22.52 -4.95 1.21
C LYS A 155 22.32 -6.33 0.56
N ASP A 156 21.10 -6.89 0.67
CA ASP A 156 20.78 -8.20 0.10
C ASP A 156 20.87 -8.19 -1.43
N ALA A 157 20.41 -7.12 -2.06
CA ALA A 157 20.51 -6.95 -3.50
C ALA A 157 21.98 -6.82 -3.97
N LYS A 158 22.82 -6.05 -3.26
CA LYS A 158 24.26 -5.98 -3.56
C LYS A 158 24.96 -7.35 -3.41
N ALA A 159 24.57 -8.12 -2.38
CA ALA A 159 25.11 -9.47 -2.18
C ALA A 159 24.67 -10.44 -3.30
N ALA A 160 23.43 -10.29 -3.81
CA ALA A 160 22.94 -11.09 -4.93
C ALA A 160 23.66 -10.75 -6.25
N MET A 161 23.98 -9.45 -6.49
CA MET A 161 24.77 -9.02 -7.64
C MET A 161 26.15 -9.66 -7.68
N LEU A 162 26.86 -9.61 -6.55
CA LEU A 162 28.22 -10.17 -6.47
C LEU A 162 28.24 -11.67 -6.78
N LYS A 163 27.18 -12.40 -6.36
CA LYS A 163 27.04 -13.83 -6.67
C LYS A 163 26.63 -14.09 -8.13
N GLY A 164 25.79 -13.22 -8.73
CA GLY A 164 25.40 -13.30 -10.14
C GLY A 164 26.55 -13.07 -11.10
N ASP A 165 27.43 -12.13 -10.78
CA ASP A 165 28.66 -11.88 -11.56
C ASP A 165 29.63 -13.08 -11.56
N GLU A 166 29.67 -13.86 -10.47
CA GLU A 166 30.45 -15.09 -10.38
C GLU A 166 29.90 -16.24 -11.26
N HIS A 167 28.57 -16.19 -11.60
CA HIS A 167 27.90 -17.23 -12.40
C HIS A 167 27.69 -16.82 -13.88
N GLY A 168 28.19 -15.65 -14.29
CA GLY A 168 28.21 -15.22 -15.70
C GLY A 168 26.86 -14.81 -16.30
N GLU A 169 25.80 -14.70 -15.52
CA GLU A 169 24.50 -14.18 -15.95
C GLU A 169 24.54 -12.64 -16.01
N LYS A 170 25.02 -12.10 -17.15
CA LYS A 170 24.83 -10.69 -17.47
C LYS A 170 23.39 -10.46 -17.90
N GLU A 171 22.59 -9.84 -17.04
CA GLU A 171 21.28 -9.34 -17.47
C GLU A 171 21.46 -8.31 -18.59
N GLU A 172 20.81 -8.54 -19.74
CA GLU A 172 20.79 -7.57 -20.84
C GLU A 172 20.09 -6.30 -20.39
N LYS A 173 20.79 -5.17 -20.41
CA LYS A 173 20.18 -3.87 -20.12
C LYS A 173 19.18 -3.50 -21.21
N PRO A 174 18.02 -2.92 -20.84
CA PRO A 174 17.07 -2.43 -21.82
C PRO A 174 17.71 -1.41 -22.78
N VAL A 175 17.27 -1.41 -24.03
CA VAL A 175 17.80 -0.51 -25.04
C VAL A 175 17.45 0.94 -24.71
N ALA A 176 18.44 1.77 -24.42
CA ALA A 176 18.32 3.19 -24.13
C ALA A 176 18.58 4.03 -25.38
N ASN A 177 17.69 4.00 -26.34
CA ASN A 177 17.73 4.96 -27.45
C ASN A 177 16.90 6.22 -27.13
N LYS A 178 17.12 7.30 -27.89
CA LYS A 178 16.43 8.61 -27.66
C LYS A 178 14.90 8.46 -27.63
N LYS A 179 14.32 7.58 -28.42
CA LYS A 179 12.87 7.35 -28.48
C LYS A 179 12.36 6.63 -27.22
N THR A 180 13.04 5.58 -26.76
CA THR A 180 12.65 4.83 -25.55
C THR A 180 12.81 5.69 -24.30
N VAL A 181 13.87 6.49 -24.21
CA VAL A 181 14.08 7.47 -23.12
C VAL A 181 12.92 8.47 -23.07
N THR A 182 12.59 9.12 -24.22
CA THR A 182 11.50 10.10 -24.25
C THR A 182 10.16 9.49 -23.88
N VAL A 183 9.83 8.29 -24.42
CA VAL A 183 8.56 7.60 -24.11
C VAL A 183 8.44 7.29 -22.63
N ASN A 184 9.51 6.78 -21.98
CA ASN A 184 9.44 6.44 -20.57
C ASN A 184 9.44 7.67 -19.65
N ILE A 185 10.13 8.76 -20.03
CA ILE A 185 10.00 10.04 -19.29
C ILE A 185 8.57 10.58 -19.39
N VAL A 186 7.97 10.55 -20.58
CA VAL A 186 6.57 10.98 -20.75
C VAL A 186 5.63 10.10 -19.94
N LYS A 187 5.76 8.77 -19.99
CA LYS A 187 4.99 7.84 -19.16
C LYS A 187 5.13 8.13 -17.67
N PHE A 188 6.35 8.40 -17.19
CA PHE A 188 6.63 8.72 -15.81
C PHE A 188 5.88 9.99 -15.36
N VAL A 189 6.02 11.09 -16.11
CA VAL A 189 5.39 12.37 -15.77
C VAL A 189 3.86 12.29 -15.90
N VAL A 190 3.35 11.71 -16.99
CA VAL A 190 1.90 11.55 -17.21
C VAL A 190 1.31 10.60 -16.17
N GLY A 191 1.98 9.49 -15.88
CA GLY A 191 1.56 8.54 -14.86
C GLY A 191 1.46 9.18 -13.48
N ALA A 192 2.50 9.91 -13.05
CA ALA A 192 2.49 10.64 -11.77
C ALA A 192 1.36 11.69 -11.73
N ALA A 193 1.15 12.46 -12.80
CA ALA A 193 0.09 13.45 -12.87
C ALA A 193 -1.30 12.80 -12.80
N MET A 194 -1.55 11.73 -13.57
CA MET A 194 -2.81 10.98 -13.52
C MET A 194 -3.09 10.42 -12.11
N THR A 195 -2.10 9.87 -11.45
CA THR A 195 -2.22 9.35 -10.08
C THR A 195 -2.56 10.47 -9.10
N ALA A 196 -1.89 11.63 -9.19
CA ALA A 196 -2.15 12.78 -8.33
C ALA A 196 -3.56 13.36 -8.53
N PHE A 197 -4.01 13.57 -9.78
CA PHE A 197 -5.38 14.01 -10.06
C PHE A 197 -6.42 12.97 -9.64
N GLY A 198 -6.14 11.69 -9.87
CA GLY A 198 -6.99 10.59 -9.42
C GLY A 198 -7.15 10.56 -7.90
N ALA A 199 -6.07 10.80 -7.15
CA ALA A 199 -6.09 10.90 -5.69
C ALA A 199 -6.98 12.07 -5.21
N ILE A 200 -6.87 13.26 -5.83
CA ILE A 200 -7.74 14.41 -5.51
C ILE A 200 -9.21 14.04 -5.76
N PHE A 201 -9.52 13.39 -6.89
CA PHE A 201 -10.89 12.99 -7.21
C PHE A 201 -11.43 11.96 -6.22
N LEU A 202 -10.60 11.01 -5.77
CA LEU A 202 -10.98 10.02 -4.75
C LEU A 202 -11.28 10.66 -3.40
N VAL A 203 -10.39 11.55 -2.92
CA VAL A 203 -10.56 12.24 -1.63
C VAL A 203 -11.81 13.10 -1.65
N ASP A 204 -11.88 14.08 -2.57
CA ASP A 204 -12.97 15.06 -2.60
C ASP A 204 -14.34 14.41 -2.81
N ASN A 205 -14.42 13.45 -3.75
CA ASN A 205 -15.70 12.80 -4.04
C ASN A 205 -16.02 11.67 -3.05
N GLY A 206 -15.03 11.01 -2.47
CA GLY A 206 -15.22 10.04 -1.40
C GLY A 206 -15.87 10.67 -0.17
N GLU A 207 -15.45 11.88 0.20
CA GLU A 207 -16.09 12.64 1.29
C GLU A 207 -17.56 12.97 0.98
N ILE A 208 -17.88 13.45 -0.25
CA ILE A 208 -19.25 13.76 -0.67
C ILE A 208 -20.12 12.50 -0.65
N ILE A 209 -19.61 11.39 -1.20
CA ILE A 209 -20.35 10.11 -1.21
C ILE A 209 -20.60 9.65 0.21
N ALA A 210 -19.62 9.72 1.10
CA ALA A 210 -19.77 9.32 2.48
C ALA A 210 -20.77 10.19 3.23
N ALA A 211 -20.54 11.50 3.26
CA ALA A 211 -21.28 12.41 4.11
C ALA A 211 -22.66 12.77 3.54
N ASP A 212 -22.73 13.10 2.25
CA ASP A 212 -23.93 13.71 1.65
C ASP A 212 -24.86 12.69 0.99
N LEU A 213 -24.34 11.56 0.49
CA LEU A 213 -25.16 10.55 -0.19
C LEU A 213 -25.46 9.32 0.65
N MET A 214 -24.47 8.78 1.33
CA MET A 214 -24.63 7.51 2.07
C MET A 214 -24.84 7.72 3.57
N HIS A 215 -24.54 8.91 4.10
CA HIS A 215 -24.54 9.21 5.52
C HIS A 215 -23.71 8.22 6.34
N ILE A 216 -22.59 7.78 5.76
CA ILE A 216 -21.62 6.87 6.35
C ILE A 216 -20.42 7.68 6.83
N PRO A 217 -19.84 7.37 8.00
CA PRO A 217 -18.63 8.03 8.46
C PRO A 217 -17.48 7.91 7.44
N VAL A 218 -16.83 9.03 7.12
CA VAL A 218 -15.72 9.09 6.15
C VAL A 218 -14.62 8.05 6.41
N PRO A 219 -14.23 7.76 7.68
CA PRO A 219 -13.23 6.72 7.94
C PRO A 219 -13.59 5.33 7.42
N ILE A 220 -14.89 4.98 7.41
CA ILE A 220 -15.37 3.67 6.89
C ILE A 220 -15.20 3.62 5.37
N VAL A 221 -15.62 4.69 4.67
CA VAL A 221 -15.45 4.78 3.21
C VAL A 221 -13.98 4.74 2.84
N SER A 222 -13.14 5.42 3.62
CA SER A 222 -11.69 5.41 3.41
C SER A 222 -11.08 4.02 3.60
N ALA A 223 -11.39 3.35 4.71
CA ALA A 223 -10.81 2.06 5.05
C ALA A 223 -11.30 0.89 4.16
N ILE A 224 -12.41 1.05 3.47
CA ILE A 224 -12.97 0.02 2.57
C ILE A 224 -12.78 0.44 1.10
N PHE A 225 -13.53 1.47 0.65
CA PHE A 225 -13.62 1.77 -0.78
C PHE A 225 -12.37 2.44 -1.33
N ILE A 226 -11.82 3.42 -0.60
CA ILE A 226 -10.61 4.14 -1.04
C ILE A 226 -9.41 3.20 -0.91
N ALA A 227 -9.25 2.51 0.21
CA ALA A 227 -8.16 1.58 0.44
C ALA A 227 -8.12 0.45 -0.61
N ILE A 228 -9.25 -0.20 -0.91
CA ILE A 228 -9.30 -1.22 -1.98
C ILE A 228 -8.99 -0.57 -3.34
N GLY A 229 -9.52 0.63 -3.60
CA GLY A 229 -9.33 1.35 -4.86
C GLY A 229 -7.87 1.70 -5.12
N THR A 230 -7.17 2.19 -4.12
CA THR A 230 -5.73 2.53 -4.23
C THR A 230 -4.85 1.28 -4.31
N SER A 231 -5.25 0.17 -3.68
CA SER A 231 -4.53 -1.11 -3.73
C SER A 231 -4.82 -1.96 -4.99
N LEU A 232 -5.55 -1.43 -5.98
CA LEU A 232 -5.75 -2.12 -7.27
C LEU A 232 -4.44 -2.43 -8.02
N PRO A 233 -3.41 -1.54 -8.05
CA PRO A 233 -2.11 -1.87 -8.63
C PRO A 233 -1.46 -3.09 -7.98
N GLU A 234 -1.51 -3.20 -6.66
CA GLU A 234 -1.01 -4.37 -5.91
C GLU A 234 -1.76 -5.64 -6.29
N LEU A 235 -3.08 -5.57 -6.44
CA LEU A 235 -3.91 -6.70 -6.88
C LEU A 235 -3.53 -7.14 -8.31
N VAL A 236 -3.35 -6.20 -9.23
CA VAL A 236 -2.95 -6.49 -10.62
C VAL A 236 -1.57 -7.14 -10.66
N THR A 237 -0.61 -6.61 -9.90
CA THR A 237 0.74 -7.20 -9.82
C THR A 237 0.72 -8.59 -9.19
N ALA A 238 -0.09 -8.82 -8.14
CA ALA A 238 -0.26 -10.12 -7.50
C ALA A 238 -0.86 -11.15 -8.46
N ILE A 239 -1.94 -10.81 -9.18
CA ILE A 239 -2.57 -11.69 -10.19
C ILE A 239 -1.57 -12.01 -11.30
N THR A 240 -0.84 -11.02 -11.80
CA THR A 240 0.17 -11.20 -12.84
C THR A 240 1.27 -12.15 -12.37
N ALA A 241 1.72 -12.03 -11.13
CA ALA A 241 2.72 -12.92 -10.54
C ALA A 241 2.19 -14.36 -10.39
N ILE A 242 0.91 -14.55 -10.06
CA ILE A 242 0.25 -15.86 -10.03
C ILE A 242 0.31 -16.50 -11.43
N ILE A 243 -0.14 -15.77 -12.45
CA ILE A 243 -0.18 -16.24 -13.84
C ILE A 243 1.21 -16.61 -14.34
N LYS A 244 2.21 -15.77 -14.03
CA LYS A 244 3.62 -15.98 -14.43
C LYS A 244 4.39 -16.94 -13.52
N LYS A 245 3.77 -17.52 -12.50
CA LYS A 245 4.40 -18.39 -11.48
C LYS A 245 5.59 -17.75 -10.75
N GLN A 246 5.54 -16.43 -10.55
CA GLN A 246 6.57 -15.61 -9.89
C GLN A 246 6.13 -15.21 -8.48
N GLY A 247 5.58 -16.13 -7.71
CA GLY A 247 4.99 -15.83 -6.38
C GLY A 247 5.95 -15.17 -5.40
N ALA A 248 7.24 -15.50 -5.43
CA ALA A 248 8.24 -14.88 -4.55
C ALA A 248 8.39 -13.36 -4.77
N LEU A 249 8.30 -12.90 -6.03
CA LEU A 249 8.36 -11.48 -6.37
C LEU A 249 7.13 -10.74 -5.82
N SER A 250 5.94 -11.33 -5.94
CA SER A 250 4.70 -10.78 -5.41
C SER A 250 4.71 -10.66 -3.88
N VAL A 251 5.20 -11.68 -3.18
CA VAL A 251 5.35 -11.67 -1.72
C VAL A 251 6.24 -10.50 -1.27
N GLY A 252 7.38 -10.32 -1.93
CA GLY A 252 8.31 -9.22 -1.64
C GLY A 252 7.68 -7.84 -1.88
N ASN A 253 6.94 -7.68 -2.98
CA ASN A 253 6.26 -6.45 -3.33
C ASN A 253 5.17 -6.09 -2.31
N ILE A 254 4.27 -7.03 -1.99
CA ILE A 254 3.17 -6.79 -1.03
C ILE A 254 3.70 -6.43 0.36
N ILE A 255 4.72 -7.15 0.86
CA ILE A 255 5.33 -6.82 2.16
C ILE A 255 6.02 -5.45 2.11
N GLY A 256 6.70 -5.13 1.02
CA GLY A 256 7.35 -3.83 0.82
C GLY A 256 6.35 -2.68 0.81
N ALA A 257 5.26 -2.80 0.05
CA ALA A 257 4.17 -1.83 0.01
C ALA A 257 3.58 -1.60 1.41
N ASN A 258 3.25 -2.68 2.12
CA ASN A 258 2.66 -2.58 3.46
C ASN A 258 3.61 -1.96 4.50
N ILE A 259 4.93 -2.16 4.38
CA ILE A 259 5.90 -1.45 5.24
C ILE A 259 5.88 0.05 4.92
N ILE A 260 5.80 0.45 3.64
CA ILE A 260 5.69 1.85 3.25
C ILE A 260 4.40 2.46 3.81
N ASP A 261 3.26 1.79 3.66
CA ASP A 261 1.98 2.24 4.17
C ASP A 261 2.01 2.52 5.68
N LEU A 262 2.55 1.59 6.47
CA LEU A 262 2.60 1.73 7.93
C LEU A 262 3.71 2.68 8.41
N SER A 263 4.88 2.69 7.74
CA SER A 263 6.08 3.32 8.28
C SER A 263 6.46 4.64 7.62
N VAL A 264 5.86 4.97 6.46
CA VAL A 264 6.16 6.20 5.73
C VAL A 264 4.94 7.11 5.64
N ILE A 265 3.80 6.57 5.24
CA ILE A 265 2.61 7.38 4.96
C ILE A 265 2.15 8.15 6.20
N LEU A 266 1.92 7.47 7.33
CA LEU A 266 1.40 8.12 8.54
C LEU A 266 2.39 9.13 9.15
N PRO A 267 3.71 8.86 9.24
CA PRO A 267 4.68 9.89 9.60
C PRO A 267 4.68 11.11 8.69
N LEU A 268 4.56 10.92 7.36
CA LEU A 268 4.47 12.05 6.43
C LEU A 268 3.16 12.82 6.58
N CYS A 269 2.04 12.16 6.87
CA CYS A 269 0.78 12.81 7.20
C CYS A 269 0.91 13.70 8.45
N SER A 270 1.61 13.23 9.48
CA SER A 270 1.94 14.03 10.68
C SER A 270 2.76 15.27 10.33
N LEU A 271 3.75 15.11 9.43
CA LEU A 271 4.62 16.21 9.00
C LEU A 271 3.83 17.28 8.23
N ILE A 272 3.00 16.89 7.26
CA ILE A 272 2.19 17.79 6.43
C ILE A 272 1.11 18.47 7.26
N GLY A 273 0.42 17.70 8.14
CA GLY A 273 -0.58 18.24 9.04
C GLY A 273 -0.01 19.14 10.17
N GLY A 274 1.31 19.14 10.36
CA GLY A 274 2.00 19.93 11.38
C GLY A 274 1.66 19.53 12.82
N LYS A 275 1.04 18.37 13.03
CA LYS A 275 0.58 17.86 14.33
C LYS A 275 0.57 16.32 14.36
N ALA A 276 0.47 15.77 15.57
CA ALA A 276 0.29 14.34 15.75
C ALA A 276 -0.96 13.83 14.99
N VAL A 277 -0.89 12.63 14.44
CA VAL A 277 -2.03 11.97 13.80
C VAL A 277 -2.92 11.37 14.88
N LEU A 278 -4.15 11.87 15.04
CA LEU A 278 -5.09 11.43 16.05
C LEU A 278 -5.83 10.17 15.60
N PHE A 279 -5.88 9.17 16.47
CA PHE A 279 -6.65 7.95 16.27
C PHE A 279 -8.05 8.10 16.84
N ILE A 280 -9.05 7.72 16.07
CA ILE A 280 -10.45 7.62 16.53
C ILE A 280 -10.73 6.22 17.11
N ALA A 281 -11.83 6.06 17.81
CA ALA A 281 -12.23 4.79 18.43
C ALA A 281 -12.25 3.61 17.45
N GLN A 282 -12.71 3.82 16.21
CA GLN A 282 -12.69 2.81 15.15
C GLN A 282 -11.26 2.32 14.88
N ASN A 283 -10.29 3.24 14.75
CA ASN A 283 -8.90 2.87 14.49
C ASN A 283 -8.32 2.06 15.65
N ILE A 284 -8.57 2.50 16.90
CA ILE A 284 -8.01 1.90 18.11
C ILE A 284 -8.57 0.49 18.36
N TYR A 285 -9.88 0.34 18.26
CA TYR A 285 -10.57 -0.90 18.67
C TYR A 285 -10.83 -1.88 17.53
N LEU A 286 -10.71 -1.45 16.27
CA LEU A 286 -10.99 -2.31 15.13
C LEU A 286 -9.83 -2.33 14.11
N ASP A 287 -9.51 -1.19 13.47
CA ASP A 287 -8.63 -1.18 12.30
C ASP A 287 -7.20 -1.67 12.64
N LEU A 288 -6.57 -1.08 13.67
CA LEU A 288 -5.21 -1.43 14.08
C LEU A 288 -5.11 -2.87 14.64
N PRO A 289 -6.02 -3.32 15.54
CA PRO A 289 -6.00 -4.70 16.01
C PRO A 289 -6.21 -5.73 14.89
N VAL A 290 -7.12 -5.48 13.94
CA VAL A 290 -7.36 -6.39 12.81
C VAL A 290 -6.17 -6.41 11.86
N CYS A 291 -5.59 -5.26 11.55
CA CYS A 291 -4.37 -5.15 10.75
C CYS A 291 -3.22 -5.99 11.36
N LEU A 292 -2.98 -5.85 12.66
CA LEU A 292 -1.98 -6.64 13.39
C LEU A 292 -2.33 -8.13 13.42
N CYS A 293 -3.60 -8.48 13.64
CA CYS A 293 -4.07 -9.86 13.66
C CYS A 293 -3.85 -10.57 12.31
N ILE A 294 -4.28 -9.97 11.21
CA ILE A 294 -4.07 -10.52 9.85
C ILE A 294 -2.57 -10.62 9.55
N SER A 295 -1.80 -9.58 9.89
CA SER A 295 -0.34 -9.61 9.75
C SER A 295 0.28 -10.79 10.51
N ALA A 296 -0.15 -11.02 11.75
CA ALA A 296 0.32 -12.13 12.57
C ALA A 296 -0.09 -13.49 12.00
N ILE A 297 -1.34 -13.68 11.56
CA ILE A 297 -1.84 -14.91 10.93
C ILE A 297 -0.99 -15.30 9.71
N ILE A 298 -0.58 -14.34 8.93
CA ILE A 298 0.21 -14.58 7.71
C ILE A 298 1.68 -14.75 8.05
N LEU A 299 2.26 -13.79 8.77
CA LEU A 299 3.71 -13.69 8.90
C LEU A 299 4.28 -14.67 9.93
N VAL A 300 3.64 -14.82 11.11
CA VAL A 300 4.20 -15.65 12.19
C VAL A 300 4.30 -17.13 11.82
N PRO A 301 3.25 -17.81 11.33
CA PRO A 301 3.38 -19.20 10.92
C PRO A 301 4.32 -19.39 9.72
N THR A 302 4.38 -18.41 8.81
CA THR A 302 5.32 -18.45 7.67
C THR A 302 6.77 -18.34 8.15
N LEU A 303 7.05 -17.49 9.15
CA LEU A 303 8.38 -17.39 9.78
C LEU A 303 8.84 -18.72 10.43
N ILE A 304 7.90 -19.41 11.07
CA ILE A 304 8.20 -20.68 11.78
C ILE A 304 8.36 -21.83 10.80
N SER A 305 7.39 -21.98 9.87
CA SER A 305 7.30 -23.16 8.98
C SER A 305 8.05 -22.99 7.65
N GLN A 306 8.45 -21.77 7.29
CA GLN A 306 9.00 -21.40 5.98
C GLN A 306 8.07 -21.78 4.82
N LYS A 307 6.77 -21.84 5.09
CA LYS A 307 5.76 -22.23 4.13
C LYS A 307 4.61 -21.22 4.14
N ILE A 308 4.24 -20.80 2.96
CA ILE A 308 2.98 -20.11 2.68
C ILE A 308 1.91 -21.18 2.48
N SER A 309 0.91 -21.21 3.34
CA SER A 309 -0.09 -22.28 3.40
C SER A 309 -1.49 -21.75 3.13
N ARG A 310 -2.32 -22.56 2.46
CA ARG A 310 -3.71 -22.19 2.11
C ARG A 310 -4.55 -21.81 3.32
N TRP A 311 -4.37 -22.49 4.47
CA TRP A 311 -5.17 -22.24 5.67
C TRP A 311 -4.97 -20.80 6.20
N GLN A 312 -3.75 -20.25 6.10
CA GLN A 312 -3.47 -18.86 6.46
C GLN A 312 -4.27 -17.89 5.57
N GLY A 313 -4.27 -18.13 4.24
CA GLY A 313 -5.05 -17.33 3.30
C GLY A 313 -6.56 -17.41 3.59
N ILE A 314 -7.10 -18.61 3.80
CA ILE A 314 -8.53 -18.80 4.12
C ILE A 314 -8.88 -18.08 5.43
N LEU A 315 -8.08 -18.26 6.47
CA LEU A 315 -8.33 -17.61 7.76
C LEU A 315 -8.25 -16.08 7.64
N SER A 316 -7.28 -15.55 6.90
CA SER A 316 -7.15 -14.10 6.66
C SER A 316 -8.34 -13.54 5.88
N LEU A 317 -8.86 -14.26 4.86
CA LEU A 317 -10.09 -13.89 4.17
C LEU A 317 -11.31 -13.87 5.09
N CYS A 318 -11.44 -14.86 5.98
CA CYS A 318 -12.53 -14.89 6.96
C CYS A 318 -12.43 -13.71 7.95
N VAL A 319 -11.24 -13.41 8.45
CA VAL A 319 -11.01 -12.26 9.34
C VAL A 319 -11.29 -10.94 8.62
N TYR A 320 -10.86 -10.81 7.36
CA TYR A 320 -11.16 -9.61 6.57
C TYR A 320 -12.65 -9.44 6.29
N ALA A 321 -13.37 -10.52 5.94
CA ALA A 321 -14.82 -10.47 5.76
C ALA A 321 -15.55 -10.11 7.07
N ALA A 322 -15.11 -10.65 8.21
CA ALA A 322 -15.62 -10.28 9.52
C ALA A 322 -15.36 -8.80 9.85
N TYR A 323 -14.15 -8.30 9.55
CA TYR A 323 -13.77 -6.89 9.70
C TYR A 323 -14.72 -5.96 8.94
N ILE A 324 -14.93 -6.21 7.64
CA ILE A 324 -15.88 -5.45 6.82
C ILE A 324 -17.31 -5.52 7.40
N SER A 325 -17.74 -6.70 7.84
CA SER A 325 -19.08 -6.89 8.43
C SER A 325 -19.26 -6.09 9.73
N VAL A 326 -18.26 -6.10 10.61
CA VAL A 326 -18.27 -5.32 11.86
C VAL A 326 -18.26 -3.83 11.56
N MET A 327 -17.42 -3.37 10.63
CA MET A 327 -17.41 -1.97 10.19
C MET A 327 -18.81 -1.51 9.74
N CYS A 328 -19.41 -2.28 8.84
CA CYS A 328 -20.73 -1.93 8.28
C CYS A 328 -21.87 -2.04 9.30
N THR A 329 -21.78 -2.87 10.35
CA THR A 329 -22.87 -3.07 11.31
C THR A 329 -22.75 -2.24 12.57
N VAL A 330 -21.53 -2.04 13.06
CA VAL A 330 -21.28 -1.35 14.35
C VAL A 330 -21.01 0.14 14.13
N PHE A 331 -20.10 0.47 13.22
CA PHE A 331 -19.61 1.85 13.06
C PHE A 331 -20.44 2.71 12.08
N ILE A 332 -21.33 2.14 11.24
CA ILE A 332 -22.29 2.92 10.44
C ILE A 332 -23.44 3.46 11.31
N ARG A 333 -23.71 2.82 12.45
CA ARG A 333 -24.87 3.18 13.31
C ARG A 333 -24.56 4.27 14.35
N PHE A 334 -23.34 4.71 14.45
CA PHE A 334 -22.87 5.77 15.33
C PHE A 334 -22.34 6.98 14.55
#